data_0811eba79db0acdb9cabc781e807ebb2
#
_entry.id   0811eba79db0acdb9cabc781e807ebb2
#
_cell.length_a   1.000
_cell.length_b   1.000
_cell.length_c   1.000
_cell.angle_alpha   90.00
_cell.angle_beta   90.00
_cell.angle_gamma   90.00
#
_symmetry.space_group_name_H-M   'P 1'
#
loop_
_entity.id
_entity.type
_entity.pdbx_description
1 polymer ?
#
loop_
_entity_poly.entity_id
_entity_poly.type
_entity_poly.pdbx_seq_one_letter_code
_entity_poly.pdbx_strand_id
1 'polypeptide(L)'
;MPSKTKKFRGSRTHGRGKKSGRGAGIIGGHGNAGIGKTGKIWMLKNDRDHYGRHGFKRPQCMVKANSTINVSDLKKSMDRFVAEGFAKKDGEKYTINLTDAGIDKLLGSGNIDIAVDVTVAEVSAKAKEKIEAAGGSIAE
;
A
#
# COMPACT_ATOMS: atom_id res chain seq x y z
N MET A 1 -9.28 -38.46 -10.58
CA MET A 1 -8.67 -38.59 -9.23
C MET A 1 -9.76 -38.78 -8.20
N PRO A 2 -9.65 -39.70 -7.23
CA PRO A 2 -10.64 -39.82 -6.18
C PRO A 2 -10.67 -38.54 -5.33
N SER A 3 -11.87 -38.04 -5.07
CA SER A 3 -12.10 -36.83 -4.28
C SER A 3 -11.41 -36.97 -2.91
N LYS A 4 -10.70 -35.91 -2.46
CA LYS A 4 -10.03 -35.84 -1.17
C LYS A 4 -10.96 -36.25 0.00
N THR A 5 -12.23 -35.94 -0.14
CA THR A 5 -13.29 -36.24 0.85
C THR A 5 -13.49 -37.76 1.08
N LYS A 6 -13.28 -38.60 0.06
CA LYS A 6 -13.38 -40.07 0.20
C LYS A 6 -12.30 -40.72 1.04
N LYS A 7 -11.19 -40.01 1.27
CA LYS A 7 -10.07 -40.46 2.11
C LYS A 7 -10.26 -40.17 3.60
N PHE A 8 -11.28 -39.41 3.96
CA PHE A 8 -11.54 -39.08 5.37
C PHE A 8 -12.47 -40.09 6.01
N ARG A 9 -12.04 -40.76 7.05
CA ARG A 9 -12.93 -41.58 7.93
C ARG A 9 -13.89 -40.62 8.62
N GLY A 10 -15.22 -40.98 8.65
CA GLY A 10 -16.25 -40.12 9.22
C GLY A 10 -16.50 -38.85 8.41
N SER A 11 -16.54 -38.93 7.08
CA SER A 11 -16.61 -37.83 6.12
C SER A 11 -17.74 -36.83 6.36
N ARG A 12 -18.80 -37.22 7.06
CA ARG A 12 -19.97 -36.37 7.36
C ARG A 12 -19.76 -35.49 8.60
N THR A 13 -19.25 -36.04 9.68
CA THR A 13 -19.17 -35.38 11.00
C THR A 13 -17.76 -35.26 11.53
N HIS A 14 -16.81 -35.96 10.92
CA HIS A 14 -15.40 -36.00 11.35
C HIS A 14 -15.20 -36.29 12.85
N GLY A 15 -16.08 -37.12 13.43
CA GLY A 15 -16.04 -37.45 14.85
C GLY A 15 -16.58 -36.38 15.80
N ARG A 16 -17.14 -35.28 15.28
CA ARG A 16 -17.57 -34.12 16.09
C ARG A 16 -19.07 -34.01 16.32
N GLY A 17 -19.89 -34.91 15.76
CA GLY A 17 -21.34 -34.83 15.81
C GLY A 17 -21.94 -33.74 14.92
N LYS A 18 -23.27 -33.69 14.85
CA LYS A 18 -24.01 -32.85 13.90
C LYS A 18 -23.88 -31.33 14.18
N LYS A 19 -23.74 -30.93 15.43
CA LYS A 19 -23.74 -29.52 15.87
C LYS A 19 -22.36 -28.97 16.20
N SER A 20 -21.37 -29.81 16.43
CA SER A 20 -20.06 -29.44 16.85
C SER A 20 -19.14 -29.09 15.66
N GLY A 21 -18.20 -28.15 15.84
CA GLY A 21 -17.22 -27.79 14.82
C GLY A 21 -17.67 -26.74 13.81
N ARG A 22 -18.81 -26.06 14.03
CA ARG A 22 -19.27 -24.97 13.17
C ARG A 22 -18.67 -23.62 13.53
N GLY A 23 -18.18 -23.46 14.75
CA GLY A 23 -17.47 -22.28 15.22
C GLY A 23 -15.96 -22.52 15.29
N ALA A 24 -15.23 -21.50 15.65
CA ALA A 24 -13.77 -21.52 15.74
C ALA A 24 -13.21 -22.11 17.05
N GLY A 25 -14.06 -22.40 18.06
CA GLY A 25 -13.63 -22.85 19.39
C GLY A 25 -12.81 -24.14 19.39
N ILE A 26 -13.14 -25.11 18.54
CA ILE A 26 -12.41 -26.39 18.44
C ILE A 26 -11.05 -26.23 17.73
N ILE A 27 -10.94 -25.27 16.85
CA ILE A 27 -9.71 -24.98 16.08
C ILE A 27 -8.83 -23.92 16.74
N GLY A 28 -9.22 -23.40 17.91
CA GLY A 28 -8.44 -22.43 18.69
C GLY A 28 -8.72 -20.97 18.39
N GLY A 29 -9.76 -20.65 17.62
CA GLY A 29 -10.17 -19.29 17.29
C GLY A 29 -9.83 -18.88 15.84
N HIS A 30 -10.06 -17.62 15.52
CA HIS A 30 -9.74 -17.02 14.22
C HIS A 30 -8.54 -16.08 14.32
N GLY A 31 -7.84 -15.92 13.17
CA GLY A 31 -6.73 -14.97 13.06
C GLY A 31 -5.63 -15.25 14.08
N ASN A 32 -5.21 -14.21 14.77
CA ASN A 32 -4.13 -14.28 15.75
C ASN A 32 -4.58 -14.69 17.17
N ALA A 33 -5.79 -15.26 17.31
CA ALA A 33 -6.23 -15.76 18.60
C ALA A 33 -5.38 -16.95 19.05
N GLY A 34 -5.08 -17.01 20.34
CA GLY A 34 -4.33 -18.12 20.93
C GLY A 34 -2.86 -18.21 20.57
N ILE A 35 -2.27 -17.21 19.96
CA ILE A 35 -0.84 -17.19 19.57
C ILE A 35 0.09 -17.47 20.75
N GLY A 36 -0.22 -16.99 21.93
CA GLY A 36 0.57 -17.23 23.16
C GLY A 36 0.50 -18.66 23.68
N LYS A 37 -0.42 -19.48 23.21
CA LYS A 37 -0.62 -20.89 23.61
C LYS A 37 -0.54 -21.82 22.42
N THR A 38 -1.65 -22.09 21.76
CA THR A 38 -1.76 -23.08 20.67
C THR A 38 -0.90 -22.73 19.46
N GLY A 39 -0.86 -21.44 19.10
CA GLY A 39 -0.07 -20.95 17.97
C GLY A 39 1.37 -20.59 18.28
N LYS A 40 1.85 -20.72 19.53
CA LYS A 40 3.18 -20.24 19.94
C LYS A 40 4.32 -20.87 19.15
N ILE A 41 4.28 -22.17 18.94
CA ILE A 41 5.35 -22.87 18.20
C ILE A 41 5.37 -22.44 16.73
N TRP A 42 4.20 -22.25 16.14
CA TRP A 42 4.09 -21.75 14.77
C TRP A 42 4.68 -20.34 14.63
N MET A 43 4.37 -19.46 15.58
CA MET A 43 4.91 -18.08 15.59
C MET A 43 6.44 -18.08 15.75
N LEU A 44 6.97 -18.84 16.69
CA LEU A 44 8.43 -18.93 16.90
C LEU A 44 9.18 -19.50 15.69
N LYS A 45 8.51 -20.32 14.89
CA LYS A 45 9.08 -20.89 13.66
C LYS A 45 9.03 -19.92 12.48
N ASN A 46 7.93 -19.20 12.31
CA ASN A 46 7.66 -18.41 11.11
C ASN A 46 7.86 -16.90 11.31
N ASP A 47 7.67 -16.40 12.53
CA ASP A 47 7.80 -14.98 12.86
C ASP A 47 8.42 -14.84 14.27
N ARG A 48 9.74 -14.97 14.33
CA ARG A 48 10.49 -14.94 15.61
C ARG A 48 10.41 -13.59 16.29
N ASP A 49 10.27 -12.55 15.52
CA ASP A 49 10.30 -11.17 15.98
C ASP A 49 8.92 -10.65 16.41
N HIS A 50 7.91 -11.52 16.36
CA HIS A 50 6.54 -11.17 16.78
C HIS A 50 6.45 -10.77 18.25
N TYR A 51 7.21 -11.43 19.13
CA TYR A 51 7.21 -11.16 20.56
C TYR A 51 8.38 -10.29 20.96
N GLY A 52 8.11 -9.34 21.86
CA GLY A 52 9.13 -8.47 22.41
C GLY A 52 9.18 -7.09 21.74
N ARG A 53 10.18 -6.34 22.11
CA ARG A 53 10.47 -5.03 21.52
C ARG A 53 11.69 -5.13 20.64
N HIS A 54 11.55 -4.77 19.38
CA HIS A 54 12.63 -4.79 18.41
C HIS A 54 12.98 -3.37 17.98
N GLY A 55 14.27 -3.04 18.00
CA GLY A 55 14.80 -1.75 17.60
C GLY A 55 14.38 -0.60 18.49
N PHE A 56 14.56 0.61 17.98
CA PHE A 56 14.14 1.85 18.62
C PHE A 56 13.45 2.75 17.60
N LYS A 57 12.53 3.59 18.05
CA LYS A 57 11.87 4.60 17.24
C LYS A 57 12.58 5.94 17.43
N ARG A 58 12.94 6.61 16.35
CA ARG A 58 13.44 7.98 16.42
C ARG A 58 12.33 8.91 16.95
N PRO A 59 12.67 9.90 17.79
CA PRO A 59 11.70 10.91 18.21
C PRO A 59 11.02 11.56 17.01
N GLN A 60 9.72 11.77 17.09
CA GLN A 60 8.90 12.29 15.98
C GLN A 60 9.39 13.67 15.50
N CYS A 61 9.90 14.50 16.43
CA CYS A 61 10.47 15.82 16.11
C CYS A 61 11.72 15.76 15.21
N MET A 62 12.40 14.61 15.16
CA MET A 62 13.60 14.40 14.31
C MET A 62 13.30 13.70 13.00
N VAL A 63 12.05 13.24 12.81
CA VAL A 63 11.64 12.53 11.60
C VAL A 63 11.05 13.54 10.62
N LYS A 64 11.75 13.79 9.52
CA LYS A 64 11.23 14.56 8.39
C LYS A 64 10.35 13.64 7.55
N ALA A 65 9.05 13.90 7.52
CA ALA A 65 8.10 13.18 6.66
C ALA A 65 7.91 13.97 5.37
N ASN A 66 8.22 13.35 4.22
CA ASN A 66 7.99 13.97 2.91
C ASN A 66 6.51 13.91 2.56
N SER A 67 5.96 15.03 2.09
CA SER A 67 4.64 15.09 1.46
C SER A 67 4.72 14.46 0.07
N THR A 68 3.85 13.51 -0.25
CA THR A 68 3.92 12.78 -1.51
C THR A 68 2.62 12.82 -2.28
N ILE A 69 2.70 12.84 -3.62
CA ILE A 69 1.55 12.73 -4.51
C ILE A 69 1.79 11.64 -5.56
N ASN A 70 0.73 10.94 -5.97
CA ASN A 70 0.79 9.98 -7.06
C ASN A 70 0.43 10.64 -8.41
N VAL A 71 0.94 10.07 -9.49
CA VAL A 71 0.65 10.53 -10.86
C VAL A 71 -0.85 10.54 -11.16
N SER A 72 -1.62 9.54 -10.67
CA SER A 72 -3.08 9.52 -10.82
C SER A 72 -3.80 10.64 -10.06
N ASP A 73 -3.28 10.97 -8.87
CA ASP A 73 -3.91 12.00 -8.03
C ASP A 73 -3.50 13.39 -8.50
N LEU A 74 -2.30 13.54 -9.07
CA LEU A 74 -1.88 14.73 -9.79
C LEU A 74 -2.88 15.05 -10.92
N LYS A 75 -3.22 14.06 -11.77
CA LYS A 75 -4.22 14.22 -12.84
C LYS A 75 -5.57 14.70 -12.31
N LYS A 76 -6.07 14.13 -11.22
CA LYS A 76 -7.36 14.50 -10.61
C LYS A 76 -7.35 15.89 -9.99
N SER A 77 -6.19 16.31 -9.48
CA SER A 77 -6.04 17.59 -8.76
C SER A 77 -5.59 18.74 -9.64
N MET A 78 -5.46 18.54 -10.95
CA MET A 78 -5.02 19.58 -11.91
C MET A 78 -5.83 20.86 -11.81
N ASP A 79 -7.17 20.75 -11.87
CA ASP A 79 -8.06 21.92 -11.83
C ASP A 79 -7.92 22.68 -10.51
N ARG A 80 -7.68 21.95 -9.42
CA ARG A 80 -7.41 22.53 -8.11
C ARG A 80 -6.08 23.30 -8.09
N PHE A 81 -5.00 22.71 -8.60
CA PHE A 81 -3.70 23.37 -8.68
C PHE A 81 -3.73 24.62 -9.58
N VAL A 82 -4.52 24.60 -10.66
CA VAL A 82 -4.74 25.77 -11.49
C VAL A 82 -5.49 26.86 -10.71
N ALA A 83 -6.54 26.50 -9.96
CA ALA A 83 -7.31 27.46 -9.14
C ALA A 83 -6.46 28.07 -8.01
N GLU A 84 -5.57 27.27 -7.41
CA GLU A 84 -4.63 27.70 -6.35
C GLU A 84 -3.40 28.46 -6.89
N GLY A 85 -3.20 28.50 -8.22
CA GLY A 85 -2.12 29.22 -8.88
C GLY A 85 -0.77 28.47 -8.95
N PHE A 86 -0.71 27.21 -8.51
CA PHE A 86 0.49 26.36 -8.59
C PHE A 86 0.69 25.71 -9.95
N ALA A 87 -0.36 25.71 -10.79
CA ALA A 87 -0.28 25.17 -12.14
C ALA A 87 -0.75 26.20 -13.17
N LYS A 88 -0.12 26.18 -14.34
CA LYS A 88 -0.53 26.95 -15.52
C LYS A 88 -0.88 26.00 -16.64
N LYS A 89 -1.90 26.34 -17.39
CA LYS A 89 -2.33 25.58 -18.56
C LYS A 89 -1.90 26.33 -19.83
N ASP A 90 -0.94 25.78 -20.54
CA ASP A 90 -0.42 26.29 -21.79
C ASP A 90 -0.89 25.40 -22.96
N GLY A 91 -2.12 25.64 -23.43
CA GLY A 91 -2.76 24.82 -24.47
C GLY A 91 -3.07 23.39 -23.96
N GLU A 92 -2.37 22.39 -24.52
CA GLU A 92 -2.52 20.97 -24.14
C GLU A 92 -1.56 20.54 -23.03
N LYS A 93 -0.57 21.36 -22.68
CA LYS A 93 0.41 21.07 -21.64
C LYS A 93 0.09 21.82 -20.35
N TYR A 94 0.44 21.20 -19.24
CA TYR A 94 0.36 21.82 -17.92
C TYR A 94 1.75 21.98 -17.34
N THR A 95 2.05 23.17 -16.82
CA THR A 95 3.27 23.43 -16.06
C THR A 95 2.92 23.55 -14.60
N ILE A 96 3.48 22.71 -13.73
CA ILE A 96 3.15 22.64 -12.30
C ILE A 96 4.39 22.76 -11.46
N ASN A 97 4.31 23.59 -10.42
CA ASN A 97 5.32 23.65 -9.37
C ASN A 97 4.80 22.96 -8.11
N LEU A 98 5.20 21.72 -7.89
CA LEU A 98 4.80 20.92 -6.72
C LEU A 98 5.53 21.35 -5.45
N THR A 99 6.74 21.91 -5.57
CA THR A 99 7.51 22.42 -4.43
C THR A 99 6.76 23.57 -3.75
N ASP A 100 6.21 24.49 -4.51
CA ASP A 100 5.40 25.61 -3.99
C ASP A 100 4.08 25.12 -3.39
N ALA A 101 3.53 24.02 -3.92
CA ALA A 101 2.35 23.36 -3.36
C ALA A 101 2.64 22.55 -2.08
N GLY A 102 3.88 22.54 -1.60
CA GLY A 102 4.29 21.80 -0.41
C GLY A 102 4.38 20.29 -0.59
N ILE A 103 4.61 19.84 -1.81
CA ILE A 103 4.77 18.43 -2.17
C ILE A 103 6.23 18.17 -2.49
N ASP A 104 6.86 17.32 -1.69
CA ASP A 104 8.29 17.02 -1.77
C ASP A 104 8.61 15.92 -2.77
N LYS A 105 7.67 14.98 -3.01
CA LYS A 105 7.97 13.80 -3.84
C LYS A 105 6.82 13.35 -4.70
N LEU A 106 7.12 13.04 -5.97
CA LEU A 106 6.18 12.48 -6.95
C LEU A 106 6.36 10.97 -7.10
N LEU A 107 5.27 10.22 -6.93
CA LEU A 107 5.23 8.77 -7.01
C LEU A 107 4.51 8.28 -8.27
N GLY A 108 4.97 7.16 -8.84
CA GLY A 108 4.52 6.61 -10.12
C GLY A 108 3.26 5.72 -10.06
N SER A 109 2.40 5.83 -9.04
CA SER A 109 1.16 5.05 -9.01
C SER A 109 0.09 5.66 -9.93
N GLY A 110 -0.64 4.80 -10.63
CA GLY A 110 -1.68 5.19 -11.59
C GLY A 110 -1.15 5.56 -12.98
N ASN A 111 -2.01 6.10 -13.84
CA ASN A 111 -1.70 6.52 -15.20
C ASN A 111 -1.96 8.01 -15.40
N ILE A 112 -1.18 8.61 -16.31
CA ILE A 112 -1.36 9.97 -16.80
C ILE A 112 -1.36 9.94 -18.33
N ASP A 113 -2.34 10.64 -18.92
CA ASP A 113 -2.51 10.74 -20.37
C ASP A 113 -2.31 12.19 -20.84
N ILE A 114 -1.91 13.07 -19.94
CA ILE A 114 -1.78 14.52 -20.17
C ILE A 114 -0.29 14.85 -20.10
N ALA A 115 0.19 15.66 -21.02
CA ALA A 115 1.56 16.18 -20.99
C ALA A 115 1.69 17.22 -19.86
N VAL A 116 2.58 16.94 -18.90
CA VAL A 116 2.78 17.77 -17.71
C VAL A 116 4.27 18.03 -17.50
N ASP A 117 4.63 19.30 -17.43
CA ASP A 117 5.95 19.72 -17.01
C ASP A 117 5.93 20.00 -15.50
N VAL A 118 6.68 19.21 -14.74
CA VAL A 118 6.63 19.19 -13.28
C VAL A 118 7.94 19.64 -12.67
N THR A 119 7.87 20.57 -11.74
CA THR A 119 9.00 20.97 -10.88
C THR A 119 8.77 20.40 -9.48
N VAL A 120 9.70 19.55 -8.99
CA VAL A 120 9.59 18.88 -7.70
C VAL A 120 10.95 18.45 -7.18
N ALA A 121 11.13 18.37 -5.86
CA ALA A 121 12.40 18.04 -5.24
C ALA A 121 12.85 16.59 -5.44
N GLU A 122 11.92 15.63 -5.46
CA GLU A 122 12.25 14.21 -5.67
C GLU A 122 11.21 13.51 -6.56
N VAL A 123 11.68 12.64 -7.46
CA VAL A 123 10.83 11.85 -8.34
C VAL A 123 11.21 10.37 -8.29
N SER A 124 10.22 9.48 -8.28
CA SER A 124 10.48 8.06 -8.40
C SER A 124 10.72 7.66 -9.87
N ALA A 125 11.59 6.67 -10.14
CA ALA A 125 11.91 6.21 -11.50
C ALA A 125 10.66 5.91 -12.34
N LYS A 126 9.69 5.20 -11.76
CA LYS A 126 8.41 4.90 -12.44
C LYS A 126 7.55 6.14 -12.75
N ALA A 127 7.67 7.20 -11.95
CA ALA A 127 6.95 8.45 -12.24
C ALA A 127 7.59 9.17 -13.42
N LYS A 128 8.92 9.19 -13.46
CA LYS A 128 9.70 9.79 -14.53
C LYS A 128 9.37 9.15 -15.89
N GLU A 129 9.46 7.83 -15.96
CA GLU A 129 9.10 7.07 -17.17
C GLU A 129 7.68 7.38 -17.68
N LYS A 130 6.70 7.50 -16.77
CA LYS A 130 5.30 7.76 -17.14
C LYS A 130 5.06 9.19 -17.63
N ILE A 131 5.72 10.17 -17.02
CA ILE A 131 5.60 11.58 -17.44
C ILE A 131 6.28 11.78 -18.78
N GLU A 132 7.47 11.24 -18.98
CA GLU A 132 8.19 11.27 -20.26
C GLU A 132 7.39 10.55 -21.37
N ALA A 133 6.80 9.39 -21.06
CA ALA A 133 5.92 8.67 -22.00
C ALA A 133 4.65 9.46 -22.39
N ALA A 134 4.14 10.30 -21.47
CA ALA A 134 3.02 11.21 -21.73
C ALA A 134 3.43 12.52 -22.44
N GLY A 135 4.72 12.71 -22.74
CA GLY A 135 5.25 13.90 -23.42
C GLY A 135 5.50 15.09 -22.51
N GLY A 136 5.58 14.88 -21.21
CA GLY A 136 5.97 15.90 -20.23
C GLY A 136 7.46 15.91 -19.92
N SER A 137 7.89 16.88 -19.14
CA SER A 137 9.26 16.99 -18.63
C SER A 137 9.28 17.14 -17.11
N ILE A 138 10.42 16.81 -16.49
CA ILE A 138 10.62 16.94 -15.05
C ILE A 138 11.86 17.80 -14.81
N ALA A 139 11.69 18.84 -14.00
CA ALA A 139 12.76 19.65 -13.45
C ALA A 139 12.92 19.32 -11.95
N GLU A 140 14.10 18.87 -11.57
CA GLU A 140 14.51 18.60 -10.18
C GLU A 140 15.27 19.78 -9.59
#